data_8458f149f4681a9a01a7e20490447651
#
_entry.id   8458f149f4681a9a01a7e20490447651
#
_cell.length_a   1.000
_cell.length_b   1.000
_cell.length_c   1.000
_cell.angle_alpha   90.00
_cell.angle_beta   90.00
_cell.angle_gamma   90.00
#
_symmetry.space_group_name_H-M   'P 1'
#
loop_
_entity.id
_entity.type
_entity.pdbx_description
1 polymer ?
#
loop_
_entity_poly.entity_id
_entity_poly.type
_entity_poly.pdbx_seq_one_letter_code
_entity_poly.pdbx_strand_id
1 'polypeptide(L)'
;MCKTLGDDIINSVNIRYIPNVREGKCMKKKRGGQKKRRGMCLLLILSMIVLALSGCSKKKETKTEKPPTKKIEVEKPEPVEEVPEEPEEEKIPENQNLLTGLADLTDAAIGKRPVAVMVNNIPAAMPQYGVEKADIIFEIPVEGDQTRFMALYADYTTVPQICAIRSCRYYFPALSQGFDAFYVNWGIDDSIADYLEALNLDQYDGIYNAGGLFGRDMERRNQGYALEHTGYFDGTKFAEVVQNTGKRTDLADDKKGTAFQFNGLNEQVKPSEDVCKKVSIDFGAQSATLVYDEASNTYKKEIDGNAQIDGKTGNQLAFTNVFVLETTISVKDDLGHKAVDWDGWAFPSISFL
;
A
#
# COMPACT_ATOMS: atom_id res chain seq x y z
N MET A 1 -12.28 2.88 16.73
CA MET A 1 -10.83 2.90 17.02
C MET A 1 -10.19 2.27 15.82
N CYS A 2 -9.47 3.04 14.98
CA CYS A 2 -8.78 2.47 13.83
C CYS A 2 -7.50 1.79 14.32
N LYS A 3 -7.26 0.56 13.90
CA LYS A 3 -6.00 -0.12 14.16
C LYS A 3 -4.86 0.54 13.36
N THR A 4 -3.71 0.60 13.95
CA THR A 4 -2.48 1.06 13.29
C THR A 4 -1.98 -0.01 12.33
N LEU A 5 -1.37 0.42 11.21
CA LEU A 5 -0.65 -0.40 10.23
C LEU A 5 0.19 -1.48 10.93
N GLY A 6 -0.23 -2.68 10.93
CA GLY A 6 0.56 -3.75 11.52
C GLY A 6 -0.04 -5.15 11.41
N ASP A 7 -1.32 -5.24 11.17
CA ASP A 7 -2.00 -6.53 11.38
C ASP A 7 -2.86 -7.01 10.20
N ASP A 8 -2.81 -6.37 9.00
CA ASP A 8 -3.72 -6.74 7.90
C ASP A 8 -2.99 -7.14 6.61
N ILE A 9 -3.46 -8.20 5.96
CA ILE A 9 -2.98 -8.65 4.65
C ILE A 9 -3.33 -7.62 3.60
N ILE A 10 -2.33 -7.09 2.90
CA ILE A 10 -2.50 -6.16 1.79
C ILE A 10 -2.30 -6.91 0.48
N ASN A 11 -3.38 -7.25 -0.20
CA ASN A 11 -3.34 -7.92 -1.51
C ASN A 11 -3.40 -6.93 -2.68
N SER A 12 -4.01 -5.75 -2.49
CA SER A 12 -3.90 -4.57 -3.35
C SER A 12 -4.32 -3.32 -2.57
N VAL A 13 -3.65 -2.21 -2.80
CA VAL A 13 -3.86 -0.97 -2.04
C VAL A 13 -4.32 0.14 -2.96
N ASN A 14 -5.40 0.82 -2.57
CA ASN A 14 -5.87 2.02 -3.25
C ASN A 14 -5.77 3.20 -2.28
N ILE A 15 -4.86 4.14 -2.54
CA ILE A 15 -4.60 5.30 -1.70
C ILE A 15 -5.30 6.54 -2.28
N ARG A 16 -6.03 7.31 -1.47
CA ARG A 16 -6.85 8.43 -1.91
C ARG A 16 -6.70 9.68 -1.07
N TYR A 17 -6.81 10.80 -1.73
CA TYR A 17 -7.10 12.09 -1.14
C TYR A 17 -8.62 12.35 -1.08
N ILE A 18 -9.08 12.96 0.01
CA ILE A 18 -10.49 13.28 0.19
C ILE A 18 -10.63 14.78 0.50
N PRO A 19 -11.08 15.60 -0.45
CA PRO A 19 -11.42 17.00 -0.16
C PRO A 19 -12.72 17.17 0.62
N ASN A 20 -13.71 16.26 0.43
CA ASN A 20 -15.00 16.30 1.10
C ASN A 20 -15.59 14.88 1.24
N VAL A 21 -15.39 14.24 2.38
CA VAL A 21 -16.10 13.01 2.72
C VAL A 21 -17.49 13.36 3.19
N ARG A 22 -18.53 13.04 2.40
CA ARG A 22 -19.88 12.94 2.94
C ARG A 22 -19.98 11.61 3.65
N GLU A 23 -20.05 11.67 4.98
CA GLU A 23 -20.16 10.49 5.85
C GLU A 23 -21.38 9.62 5.42
N GLY A 24 -21.11 8.57 4.69
CA GLY A 24 -21.97 7.41 4.72
C GLY A 24 -21.71 6.74 6.06
N LYS A 25 -22.71 6.78 6.95
CA LYS A 25 -22.68 6.39 8.37
C LYS A 25 -21.61 5.35 8.78
N CYS A 26 -20.40 5.81 8.98
CA CYS A 26 -19.50 5.24 9.97
C CYS A 26 -19.57 6.20 11.18
N MET A 27 -20.09 5.76 12.31
CA MET A 27 -20.37 6.66 13.44
C MET A 27 -19.03 7.13 14.06
N LYS A 28 -18.64 8.39 13.82
CA LYS A 28 -17.61 9.03 14.64
C LYS A 28 -18.16 9.27 16.05
N LYS A 29 -17.59 8.59 17.01
CA LYS A 29 -17.81 8.86 18.43
C LYS A 29 -17.22 10.25 18.74
N LYS A 30 -18.07 11.26 18.97
CA LYS A 30 -17.67 12.61 19.38
C LYS A 30 -16.80 12.53 20.61
N ARG A 31 -15.54 12.89 20.51
CA ARG A 31 -14.69 13.20 21.67
C ARG A 31 -15.15 14.54 22.25
N GLY A 32 -15.75 14.50 23.44
CA GLY A 32 -16.09 15.67 24.21
C GLY A 32 -14.82 16.44 24.58
N GLY A 33 -14.81 17.74 24.27
CA GLY A 33 -13.72 18.63 24.59
C GLY A 33 -13.51 18.75 26.09
N GLN A 34 -12.35 18.30 26.58
CA GLN A 34 -11.88 18.67 27.90
C GLN A 34 -11.08 19.95 27.82
N LYS A 35 -11.66 21.01 28.39
CA LYS A 35 -11.00 22.29 28.68
C LYS A 35 -9.75 22.06 29.54
N LYS A 36 -8.64 22.67 29.10
CA LYS A 36 -7.41 22.84 29.87
C LYS A 36 -7.70 23.39 31.26
N ARG A 37 -7.36 22.66 32.29
CA ARG A 37 -6.97 23.19 33.59
C ARG A 37 -5.47 22.97 33.78
N ARG A 38 -4.71 24.05 33.60
CA ARG A 38 -3.34 24.19 34.14
C ARG A 38 -3.46 24.35 35.64
N GLY A 39 -2.68 23.58 36.40
CA GLY A 39 -2.46 23.88 37.78
C GLY A 39 -2.06 22.66 38.62
N MET A 40 -0.77 22.61 38.94
CA MET A 40 -0.27 22.12 40.23
C MET A 40 -0.38 20.62 40.54
N CYS A 41 0.69 19.89 40.30
CA CYS A 41 1.20 18.81 41.14
C CYS A 41 2.68 18.53 40.78
N LEU A 42 3.50 19.46 41.21
CA LEU A 42 4.92 19.22 41.54
C LEU A 42 4.89 18.98 43.06
N LEU A 43 5.10 17.75 43.51
CA LEU A 43 5.42 17.32 44.89
C LEU A 43 4.77 15.94 45.12
N LEU A 44 5.50 14.90 44.82
CA LEU A 44 5.38 13.55 45.42
C LEU A 44 6.24 12.53 44.63
N ILE A 45 7.52 12.87 44.41
CA ILE A 45 8.56 11.90 44.07
C ILE A 45 9.72 12.18 45.02
N LEU A 46 9.55 11.80 46.28
CA LEU A 46 10.67 11.70 47.21
C LEU A 46 10.21 10.97 48.50
N SER A 47 9.92 9.68 48.41
CA SER A 47 9.89 8.81 49.59
C SER A 47 9.57 7.37 49.20
N MET A 48 10.55 6.65 48.69
CA MET A 48 10.59 5.16 48.72
C MET A 48 11.97 4.66 48.27
N ILE A 49 13.00 5.18 48.93
CA ILE A 49 14.31 4.57 48.96
C ILE A 49 14.71 4.61 50.45
N VAL A 50 14.43 3.59 51.17
CA VAL A 50 15.12 3.10 52.40
C VAL A 50 14.29 1.91 52.89
N LEU A 51 14.86 0.73 52.82
CA LEU A 51 14.60 -0.46 53.64
C LEU A 51 14.81 -1.75 52.80
N ALA A 52 16.06 -2.09 52.64
CA ALA A 52 16.45 -3.47 52.45
C ALA A 52 17.96 -3.61 52.78
N LEU A 53 18.29 -3.69 54.06
CA LEU A 53 19.55 -4.22 54.56
C LEU A 53 19.30 -4.79 55.96
N SER A 54 19.71 -6.04 56.14
CA SER A 54 19.92 -6.85 57.34
C SER A 54 19.10 -8.17 57.25
N GLY A 55 19.68 -9.32 57.39
CA GLY A 55 20.96 -9.74 57.87
C GLY A 55 21.09 -11.26 57.84
N CYS A 56 22.28 -11.71 57.85
CA CYS A 56 22.79 -13.07 57.92
C CYS A 56 22.31 -13.91 59.12
N SER A 57 22.30 -15.27 59.02
CA SER A 57 23.25 -16.12 59.80
C SER A 57 22.90 -17.60 59.79
N LYS A 58 23.78 -18.43 59.31
CA LYS A 58 24.47 -19.67 59.75
C LYS A 58 23.83 -20.62 60.75
N LYS A 59 23.87 -21.95 60.45
CA LYS A 59 24.67 -23.08 61.00
C LYS A 59 24.01 -24.42 60.65
N LYS A 60 24.64 -25.33 60.02
CA LYS A 60 25.52 -26.50 60.29
C LYS A 60 25.03 -27.43 61.41
N GLU A 61 24.90 -28.73 61.02
CA GLU A 61 25.52 -29.95 61.51
C GLU A 61 24.66 -31.19 61.26
N THR A 62 25.06 -32.12 60.49
CA THR A 62 25.96 -33.31 60.51
C THR A 62 25.43 -34.57 61.22
N LYS A 63 25.53 -35.72 60.47
CA LYS A 63 25.69 -37.13 60.84
C LYS A 63 24.40 -37.98 61.06
N THR A 64 24.27 -39.22 60.70
CA THR A 64 25.16 -40.33 60.26
C THR A 64 24.31 -41.52 59.82
N GLU A 65 24.70 -42.25 58.77
CA GLU A 65 24.74 -43.71 58.47
C GLU A 65 23.62 -44.66 58.99
N LYS A 66 23.07 -45.46 58.20
CA LYS A 66 23.24 -46.65 57.27
C LYS A 66 22.24 -47.79 57.58
N PRO A 67 22.21 -48.89 56.84
CA PRO A 67 21.28 -49.25 55.74
C PRO A 67 20.52 -50.58 56.05
N PRO A 68 20.13 -51.45 55.13
CA PRO A 68 19.34 -51.42 53.92
C PRO A 68 18.12 -52.40 53.94
N THR A 69 17.16 -52.24 53.06
CA THR A 69 16.41 -53.38 52.55
C THR A 69 15.82 -53.06 51.18
N LYS A 70 16.13 -53.90 50.22
CA LYS A 70 15.63 -53.92 48.83
C LYS A 70 14.15 -54.20 48.82
N LYS A 71 13.34 -53.32 48.21
CA LYS A 71 12.10 -53.70 47.52
C LYS A 71 12.15 -53.15 46.13
N ILE A 72 12.01 -54.05 45.17
CA ILE A 72 11.85 -53.75 43.74
C ILE A 72 10.42 -53.18 43.61
N GLU A 73 10.34 -51.89 43.34
CA GLU A 73 9.09 -51.25 42.96
C GLU A 73 9.17 -50.97 41.46
N VAL A 74 8.18 -51.46 40.75
CA VAL A 74 8.03 -51.32 39.29
C VAL A 74 7.74 -49.84 39.04
N GLU A 75 8.68 -49.18 38.39
CA GLU A 75 8.50 -47.79 37.91
C GLU A 75 7.35 -47.78 36.89
N LYS A 76 6.32 -47.05 37.25
CA LYS A 76 5.26 -46.59 36.33
C LYS A 76 5.91 -45.56 35.41
N PRO A 77 5.73 -45.63 34.08
CA PRO A 77 6.28 -44.61 33.20
C PRO A 77 5.68 -43.24 33.56
N GLU A 78 6.57 -42.27 33.80
CA GLU A 78 6.18 -40.87 33.93
C GLU A 78 5.53 -40.40 32.64
N PRO A 79 4.49 -39.56 32.76
CA PRO A 79 3.93 -38.93 31.58
C PRO A 79 5.05 -38.07 30.92
N VAL A 80 5.34 -38.37 29.65
CA VAL A 80 6.15 -37.49 28.81
C VAL A 80 5.39 -36.19 28.73
N GLU A 81 5.89 -35.13 29.39
CA GLU A 81 5.42 -33.76 29.13
C GLU A 81 5.69 -33.51 27.63
N GLU A 82 4.60 -33.42 26.88
CA GLU A 82 4.67 -32.87 25.50
C GLU A 82 5.20 -31.43 25.63
N VAL A 83 6.45 -31.25 25.24
CA VAL A 83 7.03 -29.93 25.03
C VAL A 83 6.15 -29.28 23.97
N PRO A 84 5.51 -28.12 24.23
CA PRO A 84 4.79 -27.43 23.19
C PRO A 84 5.75 -27.19 22.02
N GLU A 85 5.45 -27.71 20.85
CA GLU A 85 6.17 -27.34 19.63
C GLU A 85 6.06 -25.81 19.53
N GLU A 86 7.21 -25.12 19.55
CA GLU A 86 7.27 -23.71 19.16
C GLU A 86 6.62 -23.57 17.79
N PRO A 87 5.71 -22.58 17.59
CA PRO A 87 5.11 -22.36 16.29
C PRO A 87 6.24 -22.22 15.25
N GLU A 88 6.26 -23.08 14.25
CA GLU A 88 7.18 -22.92 13.13
C GLU A 88 6.95 -21.54 12.53
N GLU A 89 7.97 -20.69 12.53
CA GLU A 89 7.93 -19.41 11.84
C GLU A 89 7.61 -19.64 10.37
N GLU A 90 6.49 -19.12 9.90
CA GLU A 90 6.06 -19.24 8.53
C GLU A 90 7.11 -18.59 7.62
N LYS A 91 7.78 -19.40 6.81
CA LYS A 91 8.86 -18.90 5.93
C LYS A 91 8.27 -18.01 4.86
N ILE A 92 8.78 -16.78 4.78
CA ILE A 92 8.43 -15.84 3.71
C ILE A 92 8.85 -16.45 2.37
N PRO A 93 7.93 -16.59 1.39
CA PRO A 93 8.25 -17.12 0.08
C PRO A 93 9.29 -16.25 -0.65
N GLU A 94 10.23 -16.89 -1.36
CA GLU A 94 11.25 -16.16 -2.13
C GLU A 94 10.65 -15.24 -3.20
N ASN A 95 9.52 -15.63 -3.79
CA ASN A 95 8.79 -14.89 -4.81
C ASN A 95 7.66 -14.01 -4.23
N GLN A 96 7.79 -13.59 -2.97
CA GLN A 96 6.83 -12.68 -2.36
C GLN A 96 6.83 -11.32 -3.08
N ASN A 97 5.65 -10.91 -3.50
CA ASN A 97 5.39 -9.58 -4.04
C ASN A 97 5.40 -8.56 -2.89
N LEU A 98 6.35 -7.63 -2.91
CA LEU A 98 6.52 -6.63 -1.85
C LEU A 98 5.39 -5.60 -1.77
N LEU A 99 4.50 -5.56 -2.77
CA LEU A 99 3.35 -4.66 -2.82
C LEU A 99 2.06 -5.29 -2.30
N THR A 100 1.94 -6.63 -2.39
CA THR A 100 0.69 -7.36 -2.06
C THR A 100 0.87 -8.41 -0.98
N GLY A 101 2.10 -8.86 -0.73
CA GLY A 101 2.39 -9.99 0.16
C GLY A 101 2.18 -11.37 -0.47
N LEU A 102 1.60 -11.44 -1.66
CA LEU A 102 1.34 -12.71 -2.34
C LEU A 102 2.62 -13.34 -2.89
N ALA A 103 2.64 -14.66 -3.05
CA ALA A 103 3.73 -15.39 -3.66
C ALA A 103 3.49 -15.53 -5.18
N ASP A 104 3.46 -14.42 -5.91
CA ASP A 104 3.03 -14.34 -7.30
C ASP A 104 4.04 -13.69 -8.26
N LEU A 105 5.22 -13.27 -7.78
CA LEU A 105 6.27 -12.79 -8.66
C LEU A 105 6.83 -13.93 -9.52
N THR A 106 7.15 -13.61 -10.78
CA THR A 106 7.99 -14.50 -11.60
C THR A 106 9.42 -14.51 -11.07
N ASP A 107 10.17 -15.57 -11.33
CA ASP A 107 11.59 -15.67 -10.92
C ASP A 107 12.42 -14.49 -11.44
N ALA A 108 12.06 -13.95 -12.62
CA ALA A 108 12.74 -12.83 -13.23
C ALA A 108 12.48 -11.49 -12.50
N ALA A 109 11.43 -11.42 -11.69
CA ALA A 109 11.01 -10.20 -10.97
C ALA A 109 11.41 -10.20 -9.49
N ILE A 110 11.92 -11.31 -8.96
CA ILE A 110 12.36 -11.40 -7.56
C ILE A 110 13.47 -10.37 -7.29
N GLY A 111 13.23 -9.49 -6.29
CA GLY A 111 14.18 -8.43 -5.92
C GLY A 111 14.35 -7.34 -6.96
N LYS A 112 13.43 -7.23 -7.93
CA LYS A 112 13.47 -6.24 -9.00
C LYS A 112 12.55 -5.06 -8.73
N ARG A 113 12.81 -3.98 -9.45
CA ARG A 113 12.08 -2.71 -9.39
C ARG A 113 10.69 -2.86 -10.00
N PRO A 114 9.65 -2.33 -9.35
CA PRO A 114 8.30 -2.26 -9.92
C PRO A 114 8.21 -1.21 -11.03
N VAL A 115 7.05 -1.15 -11.68
CA VAL A 115 6.72 -0.13 -12.69
C VAL A 115 5.55 0.71 -12.19
N ALA A 116 5.69 2.03 -12.23
CA ALA A 116 4.65 2.99 -11.90
C ALA A 116 4.15 3.67 -13.19
N VAL A 117 2.87 3.52 -13.51
CA VAL A 117 2.29 3.99 -14.76
C VAL A 117 1.22 5.05 -14.48
N MET A 118 1.35 6.21 -15.15
CA MET A 118 0.36 7.27 -15.08
C MET A 118 -0.84 6.99 -15.98
N VAL A 119 -2.01 6.81 -15.40
CA VAL A 119 -3.24 6.45 -16.13
C VAL A 119 -4.31 7.53 -15.96
N ASN A 120 -4.96 7.86 -17.06
CA ASN A 120 -6.09 8.78 -17.07
C ASN A 120 -7.29 8.18 -16.32
N ASN A 121 -7.92 8.95 -15.44
CA ASN A 121 -9.06 8.48 -14.66
C ASN A 121 -10.26 9.44 -14.75
N ILE A 122 -10.51 9.95 -15.94
CA ILE A 122 -11.70 10.78 -16.19
C ILE A 122 -12.77 9.99 -16.95
N PRO A 123 -14.07 10.29 -16.78
CA PRO A 123 -15.14 9.56 -17.47
C PRO A 123 -14.97 9.49 -19.00
N ALA A 124 -14.46 10.56 -19.63
CA ALA A 124 -14.23 10.61 -21.08
C ALA A 124 -13.17 9.64 -21.58
N ALA A 125 -12.31 9.08 -20.70
CA ALA A 125 -11.29 8.10 -21.06
C ALA A 125 -11.73 6.65 -20.76
N MET A 126 -12.93 6.44 -20.25
CA MET A 126 -13.43 5.11 -19.89
C MET A 126 -13.93 4.32 -21.12
N PRO A 127 -13.83 2.99 -21.09
CA PRO A 127 -13.06 2.21 -20.13
C PRO A 127 -11.55 2.30 -20.36
N GLN A 128 -10.78 2.31 -19.27
CA GLN A 128 -9.32 2.07 -19.32
C GLN A 128 -9.07 0.59 -19.60
N TYR A 129 -7.82 0.21 -19.92
CA TYR A 129 -7.45 -1.20 -19.90
C TYR A 129 -6.04 -1.44 -19.36
N GLY A 130 -5.82 -2.65 -18.83
CA GLY A 130 -4.60 -3.06 -18.16
C GLY A 130 -4.49 -2.64 -16.70
N VAL A 131 -5.42 -1.83 -16.20
CA VAL A 131 -5.41 -1.30 -14.83
C VAL A 131 -5.83 -2.35 -13.80
N GLU A 132 -6.65 -3.31 -14.20
CA GLU A 132 -7.08 -4.44 -13.35
C GLU A 132 -5.90 -5.25 -12.79
N LYS A 133 -4.76 -5.26 -13.50
CA LYS A 133 -3.56 -6.01 -13.14
C LYS A 133 -2.60 -5.26 -12.22
N ALA A 134 -2.95 -4.03 -11.82
CA ALA A 134 -2.10 -3.27 -10.92
C ALA A 134 -2.18 -3.81 -9.49
N ASP A 135 -1.02 -3.96 -8.84
CA ASP A 135 -0.90 -4.36 -7.44
C ASP A 135 -1.36 -3.26 -6.49
N ILE A 136 -0.98 -2.00 -6.80
CA ILE A 136 -1.39 -0.82 -6.04
C ILE A 136 -1.87 0.26 -7.00
N ILE A 137 -2.95 0.95 -6.63
CA ILE A 137 -3.43 2.14 -7.35
C ILE A 137 -3.51 3.33 -6.42
N PHE A 138 -2.73 4.36 -6.73
CA PHE A 138 -2.88 5.67 -6.12
C PHE A 138 -3.83 6.51 -6.97
N GLU A 139 -4.97 6.90 -6.42
CA GLU A 139 -5.89 7.84 -7.05
C GLU A 139 -5.78 9.21 -6.40
N ILE A 140 -5.26 10.18 -7.13
CA ILE A 140 -4.94 11.50 -6.60
C ILE A 140 -5.57 12.58 -7.48
N PRO A 141 -6.17 13.64 -6.89
CA PRO A 141 -6.71 14.77 -7.64
C PRO A 141 -5.65 15.46 -8.48
N VAL A 142 -6.08 15.88 -9.65
CA VAL A 142 -5.33 16.73 -10.58
C VAL A 142 -6.12 18.00 -10.88
N GLU A 143 -5.73 18.75 -11.87
CA GLU A 143 -6.45 19.95 -12.32
C GLU A 143 -7.92 19.64 -12.69
N GLY A 144 -8.79 20.64 -12.53
CA GLY A 144 -10.22 20.52 -12.86
C GLY A 144 -10.99 19.56 -11.95
N ASP A 145 -10.48 19.33 -10.74
CA ASP A 145 -11.10 18.42 -9.75
C ASP A 145 -11.34 16.98 -10.27
N GLN A 146 -10.57 16.61 -11.27
CA GLN A 146 -10.48 15.25 -11.81
C GLN A 146 -9.41 14.46 -11.06
N THR A 147 -9.30 13.14 -11.33
CA THR A 147 -8.24 12.32 -10.76
C THR A 147 -7.38 11.67 -11.84
N ARG A 148 -6.17 11.26 -11.44
CA ARG A 148 -5.33 10.31 -12.17
C ARG A 148 -4.97 9.15 -11.29
N PHE A 149 -4.70 8.01 -11.92
CA PHE A 149 -4.07 6.89 -11.28
C PHE A 149 -2.57 6.92 -11.49
N MET A 150 -1.82 6.58 -10.44
CA MET A 150 -0.52 5.96 -10.56
C MET A 150 -0.71 4.48 -10.22
N ALA A 151 -0.62 3.63 -11.23
CA ALA A 151 -0.78 2.20 -11.11
C ALA A 151 0.60 1.54 -10.97
N LEU A 152 0.82 0.78 -9.91
CA LEU A 152 2.06 0.06 -9.63
C LEU A 152 1.91 -1.41 -10.00
N TYR A 153 2.93 -1.94 -10.66
CA TYR A 153 3.06 -3.34 -11.04
C TYR A 153 4.38 -3.86 -10.50
N ALA A 154 4.34 -4.81 -9.59
CA ALA A 154 5.53 -5.34 -8.92
C ALA A 154 6.41 -6.13 -9.89
N ASP A 155 5.79 -6.93 -10.76
CA ASP A 155 6.49 -7.71 -11.78
C ASP A 155 6.61 -6.92 -13.10
N TYR A 156 7.78 -6.30 -13.32
CA TYR A 156 8.05 -5.51 -14.53
C TYR A 156 8.07 -6.35 -15.81
N THR A 157 8.10 -7.68 -15.71
CA THR A 157 8.17 -8.61 -16.85
C THR A 157 6.80 -9.00 -17.38
N THR A 158 5.74 -8.78 -16.59
CA THR A 158 4.37 -9.18 -16.91
C THR A 158 3.40 -8.00 -17.04
N VAL A 159 3.92 -6.77 -17.06
CA VAL A 159 3.09 -5.57 -17.22
C VAL A 159 2.27 -5.65 -18.51
N PRO A 160 0.94 -5.45 -18.45
CA PRO A 160 0.11 -5.53 -19.64
C PRO A 160 0.26 -4.28 -20.52
N GLN A 161 -0.43 -4.27 -21.67
CA GLN A 161 -0.67 -3.02 -22.38
C GLN A 161 -1.68 -2.18 -21.60
N ILE A 162 -1.35 -0.90 -21.33
CA ILE A 162 -2.13 0.00 -20.49
C ILE A 162 -2.58 1.23 -21.28
N CYS A 163 -3.86 1.57 -21.23
CA CYS A 163 -4.47 2.76 -21.85
C CYS A 163 -5.58 3.33 -20.92
N ALA A 164 -5.79 4.62 -20.86
CA ALA A 164 -5.05 5.68 -21.51
C ALA A 164 -3.96 6.23 -20.59
N ILE A 165 -2.73 6.36 -21.12
CA ILE A 165 -1.62 6.95 -20.38
C ILE A 165 -1.75 8.47 -20.38
N ARG A 166 -1.30 9.12 -19.29
CA ARG A 166 -1.40 10.57 -19.11
C ARG A 166 -0.12 11.20 -18.55
N SER A 167 -0.15 12.53 -18.58
CA SER A 167 0.98 13.36 -18.18
C SER A 167 1.28 13.23 -16.68
N CYS A 168 2.55 13.39 -16.36
CA CYS A 168 3.08 13.54 -15.03
C CYS A 168 2.49 14.77 -14.32
N ARG A 169 2.38 14.68 -12.98
CA ARG A 169 2.25 15.81 -12.06
C ARG A 169 3.30 15.65 -10.97
N TYR A 170 3.82 16.76 -10.44
CA TYR A 170 5.05 16.77 -9.65
C TYR A 170 5.07 15.81 -8.44
N TYR A 171 3.93 15.50 -7.85
CA TYR A 171 3.84 14.62 -6.68
C TYR A 171 3.93 13.12 -7.03
N PHE A 172 3.56 12.70 -8.23
CA PHE A 172 3.63 11.28 -8.60
C PHE A 172 5.05 10.73 -8.75
N PRO A 173 6.02 11.46 -9.36
CA PRO A 173 7.40 10.98 -9.46
C PRO A 173 8.05 10.73 -8.10
N ALA A 174 7.88 11.62 -7.13
CA ALA A 174 8.40 11.43 -5.77
C ALA A 174 7.77 10.20 -5.10
N LEU A 175 6.47 9.99 -5.30
CA LEU A 175 5.77 8.81 -4.81
C LEU A 175 6.30 7.53 -5.44
N SER A 176 6.52 7.51 -6.76
CA SER A 176 7.10 6.36 -7.47
C SER A 176 8.52 6.05 -7.02
N GLN A 177 9.31 7.08 -6.70
CA GLN A 177 10.66 6.94 -6.18
C GLN A 177 10.68 6.27 -4.79
N GLY A 178 9.64 6.48 -3.99
CA GLY A 178 9.44 5.78 -2.72
C GLY A 178 9.47 4.25 -2.89
N PHE A 179 9.00 3.75 -4.02
CA PHE A 179 9.00 2.33 -4.41
C PHE A 179 10.20 1.94 -5.28
N ASP A 180 11.13 2.86 -5.56
CA ASP A 180 12.23 2.65 -6.53
C ASP A 180 11.72 2.23 -7.92
N ALA A 181 10.51 2.66 -8.31
CA ALA A 181 9.84 2.22 -9.52
C ALA A 181 10.43 2.85 -10.79
N PHE A 182 10.37 2.14 -11.92
CA PHE A 182 10.44 2.75 -13.24
C PHE A 182 9.18 3.61 -13.43
N TYR A 183 9.33 4.85 -13.88
CA TYR A 183 8.22 5.78 -14.00
C TYR A 183 7.77 5.95 -15.46
N VAL A 184 6.50 5.67 -15.73
CA VAL A 184 5.91 5.70 -17.07
C VAL A 184 4.82 6.75 -17.15
N ASN A 185 4.92 7.70 -18.09
CA ASN A 185 3.95 8.75 -18.32
C ASN A 185 3.91 9.18 -19.79
N TRP A 186 3.01 10.06 -20.16
CA TRP A 186 2.98 10.70 -21.47
C TRP A 186 2.92 12.21 -21.35
N GLY A 187 4.07 12.85 -21.43
CA GLY A 187 4.24 14.28 -21.29
C GLY A 187 4.38 14.76 -19.83
N ILE A 188 4.99 15.91 -19.72
CA ILE A 188 5.19 16.63 -18.45
C ILE A 188 4.62 18.03 -18.57
N ASP A 189 4.49 18.71 -17.46
CA ASP A 189 4.36 20.15 -17.40
C ASP A 189 5.76 20.76 -17.40
N ASP A 190 6.02 21.72 -18.29
CA ASP A 190 7.34 22.36 -18.41
C ASP A 190 7.79 22.99 -17.08
N SER A 191 6.86 23.42 -16.24
CA SER A 191 7.16 24.01 -14.92
C SER A 191 7.80 23.04 -13.91
N ILE A 192 7.79 21.74 -14.19
CA ILE A 192 8.38 20.72 -13.32
C ILE A 192 9.59 20.02 -13.95
N ALA A 193 10.08 20.47 -15.10
CA ALA A 193 11.19 19.84 -15.79
C ALA A 193 12.46 19.77 -14.93
N ASP A 194 12.87 20.88 -14.34
CA ASP A 194 14.06 20.97 -13.45
C ASP A 194 13.90 20.06 -12.22
N TYR A 195 12.69 19.99 -11.68
CA TYR A 195 12.39 19.10 -10.55
C TYR A 195 12.52 17.64 -10.92
N LEU A 196 12.01 17.23 -12.08
CA LEU A 196 12.15 15.85 -12.57
C LEU A 196 13.60 15.48 -12.85
N GLU A 197 14.39 16.40 -13.40
CA GLU A 197 15.82 16.22 -13.59
C GLU A 197 16.53 16.02 -12.24
N ALA A 198 16.19 16.83 -11.24
CA ALA A 198 16.76 16.72 -9.89
C ALA A 198 16.42 15.39 -9.19
N LEU A 199 15.25 14.80 -9.46
CA LEU A 199 14.88 13.49 -8.93
C LEU A 199 15.69 12.35 -9.57
N ASN A 200 16.27 12.56 -10.74
CA ASN A 200 17.07 11.57 -11.48
C ASN A 200 16.36 10.20 -11.63
N LEU A 201 15.09 10.23 -12.01
CA LEU A 201 14.27 9.05 -12.17
C LEU A 201 14.61 8.29 -13.46
N ASP A 202 14.41 6.97 -13.44
CA ASP A 202 14.31 6.17 -14.65
C ASP A 202 12.91 6.34 -15.26
N GLN A 203 12.75 7.44 -16.01
CA GLN A 203 11.49 7.82 -16.65
C GLN A 203 11.41 7.29 -18.08
N TYR A 204 10.22 6.82 -18.45
CA TYR A 204 9.81 6.47 -19.81
C TYR A 204 8.63 7.35 -20.19
N ASP A 205 8.88 8.34 -21.04
CA ASP A 205 7.86 9.31 -21.48
C ASP A 205 7.44 9.02 -22.92
N GLY A 206 6.13 8.95 -23.14
CA GLY A 206 5.54 8.73 -24.45
C GLY A 206 5.83 9.80 -25.49
N ILE A 207 6.25 11.02 -25.07
CA ILE A 207 6.72 12.07 -25.98
C ILE A 207 7.97 11.63 -26.76
N TYR A 208 8.87 10.93 -26.08
CA TYR A 208 10.14 10.47 -26.65
C TYR A 208 10.06 9.05 -27.20
N ASN A 209 9.01 8.31 -26.86
CA ASN A 209 8.73 6.94 -27.30
C ASN A 209 9.95 6.01 -27.29
N ALA A 210 10.69 6.00 -26.20
CA ALA A 210 11.87 5.16 -26.05
C ALA A 210 11.52 3.67 -26.23
N GLY A 211 12.27 3.00 -27.14
CA GLY A 211 12.12 1.56 -27.39
C GLY A 211 10.79 1.14 -28.05
N GLY A 212 10.00 2.07 -28.57
CA GLY A 212 8.72 1.75 -29.20
C GLY A 212 7.64 1.27 -28.22
N LEU A 213 7.75 1.66 -26.95
CA LEU A 213 6.83 1.28 -25.89
C LEU A 213 5.48 1.99 -25.96
N PHE A 214 5.36 3.05 -26.75
CA PHE A 214 4.16 3.89 -26.76
C PHE A 214 3.52 3.94 -28.14
N GLY A 215 2.21 4.06 -28.15
CA GLY A 215 1.44 4.19 -29.38
C GLY A 215 0.07 4.81 -29.14
N ARG A 216 -0.68 4.94 -30.23
CA ARG A 216 -2.07 5.40 -30.20
C ARG A 216 -3.00 4.24 -30.56
N ASP A 217 -3.99 4.00 -29.69
CA ASP A 217 -5.06 3.06 -29.96
C ASP A 217 -6.01 3.65 -31.00
N MET A 218 -5.83 3.25 -32.26
CA MET A 218 -6.61 3.76 -33.39
C MET A 218 -8.04 3.20 -33.40
N GLU A 219 -8.29 2.07 -32.76
CA GLU A 219 -9.65 1.54 -32.61
C GLU A 219 -10.46 2.47 -31.69
N ARG A 220 -9.93 2.85 -30.53
CA ARG A 220 -10.53 3.87 -29.67
C ARG A 220 -10.72 5.20 -30.43
N ARG A 221 -9.74 5.62 -31.23
CA ARG A 221 -9.86 6.83 -32.05
C ARG A 221 -11.04 6.75 -33.01
N ASN A 222 -11.22 5.61 -33.67
CA ASN A 222 -12.34 5.36 -34.59
C ASN A 222 -13.70 5.29 -33.88
N GLN A 223 -13.70 4.92 -32.61
CA GLN A 223 -14.89 4.95 -31.74
C GLN A 223 -15.24 6.36 -31.22
N GLY A 224 -14.44 7.39 -31.60
CA GLY A 224 -14.73 8.79 -31.27
C GLY A 224 -13.98 9.33 -30.05
N TYR A 225 -13.09 8.58 -29.43
CA TYR A 225 -12.28 9.10 -28.32
C TYR A 225 -11.39 10.24 -28.79
N ALA A 226 -11.24 11.26 -27.95
CA ALA A 226 -10.24 12.31 -28.18
C ALA A 226 -8.84 11.71 -28.25
N LEU A 227 -7.94 12.30 -29.03
CA LEU A 227 -6.59 11.76 -29.26
C LEU A 227 -5.84 11.50 -27.94
N GLU A 228 -6.00 12.36 -26.96
CA GLU A 228 -5.39 12.28 -25.64
C GLU A 228 -5.84 11.09 -24.81
N HIS A 229 -6.97 10.44 -25.17
CA HIS A 229 -7.49 9.24 -24.49
C HIS A 229 -7.13 7.95 -25.24
N THR A 230 -6.26 8.02 -26.24
CA THR A 230 -5.85 6.87 -27.06
C THR A 230 -4.41 6.46 -26.83
N GLY A 231 -3.65 7.22 -26.04
CA GLY A 231 -2.25 6.89 -25.75
C GLY A 231 -2.15 5.61 -24.93
N TYR A 232 -1.36 4.63 -25.38
CA TYR A 232 -1.10 3.43 -24.62
C TYR A 232 0.39 3.24 -24.34
N PHE A 233 0.70 2.53 -23.28
CA PHE A 233 2.00 1.94 -22.97
C PHE A 233 1.93 0.43 -23.21
N ASP A 234 2.88 -0.09 -23.99
CA ASP A 234 2.99 -1.53 -24.26
C ASP A 234 3.94 -2.18 -23.25
N GLY A 235 3.41 -2.50 -22.08
CA GLY A 235 4.17 -3.11 -21.00
C GLY A 235 4.71 -4.50 -21.36
N THR A 236 4.12 -5.19 -22.35
CA THR A 236 4.59 -6.51 -22.78
C THR A 236 5.99 -6.49 -23.39
N LYS A 237 6.47 -5.31 -23.83
CA LYS A 237 7.82 -5.09 -24.36
C LYS A 237 8.77 -4.49 -23.33
N PHE A 238 8.26 -4.15 -22.15
CA PHE A 238 8.99 -3.31 -21.21
C PHE A 238 10.28 -3.98 -20.72
N ALA A 239 10.22 -5.25 -20.35
CA ALA A 239 11.38 -6.00 -19.86
C ALA A 239 12.53 -6.03 -20.89
N GLU A 240 12.22 -6.25 -22.18
CA GLU A 240 13.20 -6.22 -23.26
C GLU A 240 13.85 -4.83 -23.39
N VAL A 241 13.05 -3.77 -23.37
CA VAL A 241 13.56 -2.39 -23.50
C VAL A 241 14.43 -2.03 -22.30
N VAL A 242 14.04 -2.38 -21.08
CA VAL A 242 14.85 -2.14 -19.88
C VAL A 242 16.19 -2.84 -19.98
N GLN A 243 16.19 -4.12 -20.39
CA GLN A 243 17.41 -4.90 -20.59
C GLN A 243 18.34 -4.25 -21.63
N ASN A 244 17.78 -3.84 -22.77
CA ASN A 244 18.54 -3.23 -23.87
C ASN A 244 19.09 -1.83 -23.53
N THR A 245 18.47 -1.12 -22.59
CA THR A 245 18.94 0.22 -22.15
C THR A 245 20.00 0.14 -21.05
N GLY A 246 20.27 -1.05 -20.50
CA GLY A 246 21.25 -1.25 -19.43
C GLY A 246 20.91 -0.54 -18.11
N LYS A 247 19.63 -0.21 -17.89
CA LYS A 247 19.18 0.39 -16.66
C LYS A 247 19.17 -0.62 -15.52
N ARG A 248 19.44 -0.13 -14.29
CA ARG A 248 19.39 -0.97 -13.10
C ARG A 248 17.99 -1.58 -12.93
N THR A 249 17.92 -2.89 -12.83
CA THR A 249 16.66 -3.61 -12.58
C THR A 249 16.49 -4.04 -11.13
N ASP A 250 17.59 -4.23 -10.38
CA ASP A 250 17.52 -4.62 -8.97
C ASP A 250 17.00 -3.46 -8.12
N LEU A 251 16.21 -3.76 -7.10
CA LEU A 251 15.86 -2.79 -6.06
C LEU A 251 17.12 -2.24 -5.39
N ALA A 252 17.09 -0.97 -5.02
CA ALA A 252 18.08 -0.37 -4.17
C ALA A 252 18.10 -1.09 -2.79
N ASP A 253 19.27 -1.14 -2.13
CA ASP A 253 19.41 -1.93 -0.89
C ASP A 253 18.44 -1.47 0.22
N ASP A 254 18.17 -0.17 0.29
CA ASP A 254 17.21 0.42 1.22
C ASP A 254 15.74 0.20 0.83
N LYS A 255 15.48 -0.41 -0.33
CA LYS A 255 14.14 -0.73 -0.88
C LYS A 255 13.87 -2.22 -0.99
N LYS A 256 14.80 -3.08 -0.62
CA LYS A 256 14.64 -4.54 -0.68
C LYS A 256 13.68 -5.10 0.36
N GLY A 257 13.35 -4.32 1.39
CA GLY A 257 12.30 -4.66 2.34
C GLY A 257 10.92 -4.23 1.82
N THR A 258 9.87 -4.76 2.43
CA THR A 258 8.51 -4.27 2.18
C THR A 258 8.21 -3.03 3.04
N ALA A 259 7.47 -2.07 2.47
CA ALA A 259 6.88 -0.97 3.22
C ALA A 259 5.67 -1.41 4.07
N PHE A 260 5.20 -2.64 3.86
CA PHE A 260 4.03 -3.23 4.49
C PHE A 260 4.43 -4.43 5.33
N GLN A 261 3.67 -4.68 6.38
CA GLN A 261 3.71 -5.94 7.10
C GLN A 261 2.52 -6.78 6.62
N PHE A 262 2.83 -7.98 6.14
CA PHE A 262 1.82 -8.92 5.68
C PHE A 262 1.61 -10.00 6.73
N ASN A 263 0.37 -10.48 6.84
CA ASN A 263 0.08 -11.68 7.59
C ASN A 263 0.56 -12.91 6.81
N GLY A 264 0.62 -14.07 7.48
CA GLY A 264 0.93 -15.33 6.80
C GLY A 264 -0.04 -15.59 5.63
N LEU A 265 0.45 -16.23 4.56
CA LEU A 265 -0.34 -16.47 3.34
C LEU A 265 -1.65 -17.24 3.59
N ASN A 266 -1.69 -18.04 4.66
CA ASN A 266 -2.85 -18.84 5.05
C ASN A 266 -3.66 -18.21 6.20
N GLU A 267 -3.22 -17.07 6.73
CA GLU A 267 -3.87 -16.40 7.83
C GLU A 267 -5.02 -15.54 7.32
N GLN A 268 -6.23 -15.83 7.78
CA GLN A 268 -7.39 -14.98 7.53
C GLN A 268 -7.59 -14.01 8.69
N VAL A 269 -7.25 -12.76 8.48
CA VAL A 269 -7.55 -11.71 9.45
C VAL A 269 -8.99 -11.22 9.22
N LYS A 270 -9.79 -11.30 10.26
CA LYS A 270 -11.13 -10.71 10.28
C LYS A 270 -11.08 -9.36 10.96
N PRO A 271 -11.73 -8.32 10.42
CA PRO A 271 -11.87 -7.06 11.11
C PRO A 271 -12.44 -7.29 12.51
N SER A 272 -11.82 -6.70 13.52
CA SER A 272 -12.28 -6.80 14.92
C SER A 272 -13.35 -5.77 15.26
N GLU A 273 -13.66 -4.85 14.36
CA GLU A 273 -14.55 -3.71 14.57
C GLU A 273 -15.56 -3.55 13.41
N ASP A 274 -16.17 -2.37 13.31
CA ASP A 274 -17.25 -2.07 12.37
C ASP A 274 -16.85 -2.35 10.92
N VAL A 275 -17.72 -3.04 10.20
CA VAL A 275 -17.54 -3.35 8.78
C VAL A 275 -17.91 -2.13 7.96
N CYS A 276 -16.99 -1.61 7.16
CA CYS A 276 -17.29 -0.59 6.16
C CYS A 276 -17.71 -1.23 4.84
N LYS A 277 -19.00 -1.17 4.51
CA LYS A 277 -19.52 -1.76 3.28
C LYS A 277 -19.45 -0.83 2.06
N LYS A 278 -19.18 0.45 2.27
CA LYS A 278 -19.13 1.43 1.18
C LYS A 278 -18.29 2.63 1.52
N VAL A 279 -17.35 2.97 0.63
CA VAL A 279 -16.58 4.22 0.66
C VAL A 279 -17.02 5.06 -0.53
N SER A 280 -17.38 6.32 -0.28
CA SER A 280 -17.70 7.27 -1.34
C SER A 280 -16.86 8.53 -1.18
N ILE A 281 -16.23 8.97 -2.27
CA ILE A 281 -15.34 10.10 -2.32
C ILE A 281 -15.78 11.03 -3.44
N ASP A 282 -16.03 12.29 -3.10
CA ASP A 282 -16.37 13.34 -4.04
C ASP A 282 -15.11 14.14 -4.33
N PHE A 283 -14.63 14.12 -5.56
CA PHE A 283 -13.46 14.88 -6.02
C PHE A 283 -13.84 16.24 -6.63
N GLY A 284 -15.14 16.54 -6.73
CA GLY A 284 -15.70 17.74 -7.34
C GLY A 284 -16.20 17.49 -8.75
N ALA A 285 -15.33 17.28 -9.73
CA ALA A 285 -15.74 16.99 -11.11
C ALA A 285 -16.15 15.52 -11.35
N GLN A 286 -15.77 14.62 -10.45
CA GLN A 286 -16.11 13.20 -10.49
C GLN A 286 -16.18 12.63 -9.08
N SER A 287 -16.87 11.51 -8.94
CA SER A 287 -16.94 10.76 -7.70
C SER A 287 -16.39 9.35 -7.86
N ALA A 288 -15.83 8.80 -6.81
CA ALA A 288 -15.45 7.41 -6.74
C ALA A 288 -16.17 6.72 -5.59
N THR A 289 -16.67 5.53 -5.86
CA THR A 289 -17.29 4.68 -4.86
C THR A 289 -16.64 3.31 -4.88
N LEU A 290 -16.43 2.75 -3.70
CA LEU A 290 -16.00 1.37 -3.50
C LEU A 290 -17.06 0.67 -2.67
N VAL A 291 -17.61 -0.40 -3.23
CA VAL A 291 -18.67 -1.19 -2.60
C VAL A 291 -18.10 -2.57 -2.28
N TYR A 292 -18.18 -2.95 -1.02
CA TYR A 292 -17.74 -4.27 -0.59
C TYR A 292 -18.66 -5.36 -1.14
N ASP A 293 -18.06 -6.33 -1.81
CA ASP A 293 -18.69 -7.53 -2.33
C ASP A 293 -18.27 -8.75 -1.48
N GLU A 294 -19.18 -9.27 -0.70
CA GLU A 294 -18.95 -10.40 0.20
C GLU A 294 -18.56 -11.69 -0.57
N ALA A 295 -19.03 -11.84 -1.80
CA ALA A 295 -18.79 -13.05 -2.59
C ALA A 295 -17.32 -13.15 -3.06
N SER A 296 -16.71 -12.01 -3.38
CA SER A 296 -15.32 -11.93 -3.82
C SER A 296 -14.36 -11.44 -2.72
N ASN A 297 -14.88 -11.05 -1.57
CA ASN A 297 -14.12 -10.41 -0.49
C ASN A 297 -13.29 -9.22 -0.98
N THR A 298 -13.89 -8.38 -1.85
CA THR A 298 -13.22 -7.21 -2.45
C THR A 298 -14.14 -6.01 -2.48
N TYR A 299 -13.54 -4.84 -2.63
CA TYR A 299 -14.24 -3.59 -2.89
C TYR A 299 -14.32 -3.33 -4.40
N LYS A 300 -15.54 -3.41 -4.96
CA LYS A 300 -15.83 -3.10 -6.37
C LYS A 300 -15.84 -1.60 -6.59
N LYS A 301 -15.06 -1.13 -7.58
CA LYS A 301 -14.92 0.30 -7.86
C LYS A 301 -15.97 0.79 -8.84
N GLU A 302 -16.55 1.95 -8.52
CA GLU A 302 -17.43 2.73 -9.38
C GLU A 302 -16.86 4.14 -9.60
N ILE A 303 -17.16 4.73 -10.74
CA ILE A 303 -16.92 6.14 -11.06
C ILE A 303 -18.26 6.76 -11.47
N ASP A 304 -18.68 7.85 -10.81
CA ASP A 304 -19.96 8.52 -11.02
C ASP A 304 -21.17 7.56 -11.01
N GLY A 305 -21.12 6.58 -10.10
CA GLY A 305 -22.16 5.57 -9.92
C GLY A 305 -22.19 4.46 -10.97
N ASN A 306 -21.22 4.43 -11.89
CA ASN A 306 -21.09 3.38 -12.89
C ASN A 306 -19.91 2.47 -12.55
N ALA A 307 -20.06 1.15 -12.78
CA ALA A 307 -18.98 0.21 -12.61
C ALA A 307 -17.74 0.63 -13.44
N GLN A 308 -16.60 0.77 -12.79
CA GLN A 308 -15.35 1.05 -13.49
C GLN A 308 -14.74 -0.27 -13.94
N ILE A 309 -14.83 -0.53 -15.24
CA ILE A 309 -14.41 -1.79 -15.85
C ILE A 309 -13.09 -1.65 -16.61
N ASP A 310 -12.30 -2.72 -16.68
CA ASP A 310 -11.20 -2.85 -17.62
C ASP A 310 -11.74 -3.16 -19.01
N GLY A 311 -11.39 -2.35 -19.99
CA GLY A 311 -11.94 -2.42 -21.34
C GLY A 311 -11.48 -3.64 -22.16
N LYS A 312 -10.44 -4.36 -21.73
CA LYS A 312 -9.99 -5.58 -22.40
C LYS A 312 -10.58 -6.85 -21.81
N THR A 313 -10.70 -6.89 -20.48
CA THR A 313 -11.19 -8.07 -19.77
C THR A 313 -12.70 -8.01 -19.53
N GLY A 314 -13.27 -6.78 -19.46
CA GLY A 314 -14.65 -6.55 -19.06
C GLY A 314 -14.88 -6.68 -17.54
N ASN A 315 -13.85 -6.98 -16.76
CA ASN A 315 -13.96 -7.11 -15.31
C ASN A 315 -14.03 -5.74 -14.63
N GLN A 316 -14.84 -5.65 -13.59
CA GLN A 316 -14.86 -4.45 -12.75
C GLN A 316 -13.62 -4.39 -11.88
N LEU A 317 -13.00 -3.21 -11.77
CA LEU A 317 -11.88 -2.99 -10.85
C LEU A 317 -12.30 -3.35 -9.43
N ALA A 318 -11.48 -4.16 -8.76
CA ALA A 318 -11.75 -4.68 -7.43
C ALA A 318 -10.47 -4.68 -6.60
N PHE A 319 -10.59 -4.37 -5.31
CA PHE A 319 -9.46 -4.22 -4.41
C PHE A 319 -9.75 -4.93 -3.09
N THR A 320 -8.77 -5.68 -2.59
CA THR A 320 -8.90 -6.36 -1.29
C THR A 320 -8.80 -5.37 -0.14
N ASN A 321 -7.92 -4.35 -0.29
CA ASN A 321 -7.69 -3.33 0.72
C ASN A 321 -7.91 -1.94 0.16
N VAL A 322 -8.44 -1.04 0.97
CA VAL A 322 -8.66 0.37 0.62
C VAL A 322 -8.10 1.26 1.71
N PHE A 323 -7.18 2.15 1.33
CA PHE A 323 -6.62 3.16 2.22
C PHE A 323 -7.13 4.53 1.80
N VAL A 324 -7.60 5.29 2.76
CA VAL A 324 -7.99 6.67 2.57
C VAL A 324 -7.00 7.54 3.30
N LEU A 325 -6.21 8.32 2.54
CA LEU A 325 -5.22 9.23 3.07
C LEU A 325 -5.77 10.66 3.06
N GLU A 326 -5.81 11.29 4.22
CA GLU A 326 -6.19 12.69 4.35
C GLU A 326 -4.94 13.58 4.31
N THR A 327 -4.88 14.52 3.36
CA THR A 327 -3.81 15.49 3.26
C THR A 327 -4.33 16.85 2.80
N THR A 328 -3.50 17.88 2.89
CA THR A 328 -3.84 19.20 2.35
C THR A 328 -3.55 19.23 0.86
N ILE A 329 -4.56 19.62 0.07
CA ILE A 329 -4.39 19.89 -1.35
C ILE A 329 -4.86 21.31 -1.64
N SER A 330 -4.04 22.07 -2.35
CA SER A 330 -4.34 23.42 -2.78
C SER A 330 -4.10 23.58 -4.28
N VAL A 331 -4.61 24.66 -4.87
CA VAL A 331 -4.28 25.05 -6.23
C VAL A 331 -2.93 25.76 -6.23
N LYS A 332 -2.00 25.30 -7.09
CA LYS A 332 -0.63 25.78 -7.16
C LYS A 332 -0.47 27.00 -8.10
N ASP A 333 -1.25 27.02 -9.18
CA ASP A 333 -1.10 27.98 -10.26
C ASP A 333 -2.43 28.26 -10.98
N ASP A 334 -2.41 29.25 -11.90
CA ASP A 334 -3.58 29.67 -12.66
C ASP A 334 -4.12 28.62 -13.65
N LEU A 335 -3.32 27.57 -13.94
CA LEU A 335 -3.74 26.42 -14.74
C LEU A 335 -4.49 25.37 -13.91
N GLY A 336 -4.56 25.60 -12.60
CA GLY A 336 -5.27 24.74 -11.68
C GLY A 336 -4.50 23.48 -11.22
N HIS A 337 -3.18 23.44 -11.50
CA HIS A 337 -2.35 22.35 -10.98
C HIS A 337 -2.43 22.29 -9.47
N LYS A 338 -2.51 21.08 -8.94
CA LYS A 338 -2.63 20.89 -7.48
C LYS A 338 -1.26 20.83 -6.81
N ALA A 339 -1.19 21.36 -5.60
CA ALA A 339 -0.12 21.11 -4.64
C ALA A 339 -0.64 20.12 -3.60
N VAL A 340 0.06 19.01 -3.43
CA VAL A 340 -0.23 17.98 -2.44
C VAL A 340 0.83 18.08 -1.36
N ASP A 341 0.40 18.22 -0.11
CA ASP A 341 1.30 18.30 1.03
C ASP A 341 1.79 16.90 1.41
N TRP A 342 3.03 16.58 1.05
CA TRP A 342 3.69 15.32 1.38
C TRP A 342 4.44 15.37 2.71
N ASP A 343 4.86 16.55 3.17
CA ASP A 343 5.68 16.74 4.36
C ASP A 343 4.85 16.56 5.65
N GLY A 344 3.56 16.72 5.55
CA GLY A 344 2.59 16.48 6.63
C GLY A 344 2.26 15.00 6.89
N TRP A 345 2.93 14.07 6.27
CA TRP A 345 2.71 12.61 6.39
C TRP A 345 3.18 11.99 7.72
N ALA A 346 3.06 12.69 8.80
CA ALA A 346 2.83 12.06 10.09
C ALA A 346 1.38 11.54 10.04
N PHE A 347 1.19 10.34 9.55
CA PHE A 347 -0.09 9.64 9.40
C PHE A 347 -1.10 10.03 10.47
N PRO A 348 -1.92 11.10 10.30
CA PRO A 348 -2.85 11.48 11.37
C PRO A 348 -4.02 10.52 11.47
N SER A 349 -4.32 9.78 10.43
CA SER A 349 -5.22 8.63 10.47
C SER A 349 -5.24 7.90 9.13
N ILE A 350 -4.65 6.72 9.06
CA ILE A 350 -5.02 5.74 8.06
C ILE A 350 -6.27 5.06 8.60
N SER A 351 -7.39 5.27 7.94
CA SER A 351 -8.60 4.50 8.23
C SER A 351 -8.54 3.26 7.35
N PHE A 352 -8.37 2.10 7.97
CA PHE A 352 -8.63 0.82 7.33
C PHE A 352 -10.14 0.64 7.23
N LEU A 353 -10.59 0.29 6.07
CA LEU A 353 -12.00 0.03 5.81
C LEU A 353 -12.18 -1.42 5.42
#